data_209c332b8d86737ce0320e31ad15b655
#
_entry.id   209c332b8d86737ce0320e31ad15b655
#
_cell.length_a   1.000
_cell.length_b   1.000
_cell.length_c   1.000
_cell.angle_alpha   90.00
_cell.angle_beta   90.00
_cell.angle_gamma   90.00
#
_symmetry.space_group_name_H-M   'P 1'
#
loop_
_entity.id
_entity.type
_entity.pdbx_description
1 polymer ?
#
loop_
_entity_poly.entity_id
_entity_poly.type
_entity_poly.pdbx_seq_one_letter_code
_entity_poly.pdbx_strand_id
1 'polypeptide(L)'
;AWTTCGVTRDLVDAFECTDGLKWGESPLTVPVDESLLATGELGDANKAERTKLFQNRDRRLYETVCHSGVADFSIDGQDGEPVTITNQMQTGFGMMKLIQPTKEMPSYSTISDADVIILRYAEVLMMIAEAENEVNGPTQKVYDAVNQIRVRSGQPELPTGLTKEQMRERIRNEWRVEFV
;
A
#
# COMPACT_ATOMS: atom_id res chain seq x y z
N ALA A 1 -3.99 -2.56 -19.43
CA ALA A 1 -5.00 -3.02 -18.47
C ALA A 1 -5.97 -1.87 -18.19
N TRP A 2 -7.25 -2.15 -18.30
CA TRP A 2 -8.31 -1.19 -17.99
C TRP A 2 -8.52 -1.23 -16.47
N THR A 3 -7.84 -0.38 -15.74
CA THR A 3 -8.08 -0.26 -14.30
C THR A 3 -9.08 0.87 -14.08
N THR A 4 -10.31 0.49 -13.77
CA THR A 4 -11.37 1.43 -13.41
C THR A 4 -11.26 1.89 -11.95
N CYS A 5 -10.41 1.26 -11.16
CA CYS A 5 -10.18 1.58 -9.75
C CYS A 5 -8.85 2.33 -9.57
N GLY A 6 -8.91 3.66 -9.57
CA GLY A 6 -7.76 4.50 -9.21
C GLY A 6 -7.51 4.48 -7.71
N VAL A 7 -6.24 4.44 -7.32
CA VAL A 7 -5.80 4.61 -5.94
C VAL A 7 -5.61 6.10 -5.67
N THR A 8 -6.06 6.59 -4.53
CA THR A 8 -5.86 7.98 -4.13
C THR A 8 -4.44 8.21 -3.63
N ARG A 9 -3.92 9.42 -3.79
CA ARG A 9 -2.62 9.82 -3.23
C ARG A 9 -2.61 9.65 -1.72
N ASP A 10 -3.66 9.99 -1.03
CA ASP A 10 -3.81 9.85 0.41
C ASP A 10 -3.63 8.38 0.89
N LEU A 11 -4.07 7.40 0.09
CA LEU A 11 -3.76 5.99 0.38
C LEU A 11 -2.28 5.67 0.19
N VAL A 12 -1.64 6.18 -0.86
CA VAL A 12 -0.20 6.01 -1.07
C VAL A 12 0.59 6.59 0.10
N ASP A 13 0.20 7.76 0.59
CA ASP A 13 0.85 8.43 1.71
C ASP A 13 0.63 7.73 3.05
N ALA A 14 -0.45 6.96 3.20
CA ALA A 14 -0.75 6.18 4.41
C ALA A 14 0.26 5.05 4.69
N PHE A 15 0.92 4.54 3.66
CA PHE A 15 2.02 3.60 3.85
C PHE A 15 3.23 4.33 4.45
N GLU A 16 3.77 3.83 5.53
CA GLU A 16 4.92 4.41 6.23
C GLU A 16 6.23 4.21 5.46
N CYS A 17 7.28 4.90 5.85
CA CYS A 17 8.64 4.60 5.42
C CYS A 17 9.17 3.34 6.14
N THR A 18 10.28 2.79 5.66
CA THR A 18 10.89 1.56 6.22
C THR A 18 11.36 1.71 7.67
N ASP A 19 11.45 2.93 8.18
CA ASP A 19 11.75 3.26 9.58
C ASP A 19 10.49 3.33 10.48
N GLY A 20 9.30 3.10 9.93
CA GLY A 20 8.02 3.15 10.64
C GLY A 20 7.49 4.55 10.92
N LEU A 21 8.05 5.56 10.27
CA LEU A 21 7.55 6.94 10.32
C LEU A 21 6.69 7.24 9.08
N LYS A 22 5.76 8.16 9.24
CA LYS A 22 4.91 8.59 8.12
C LYS A 22 5.75 9.21 7.00
N TRP A 23 5.28 9.04 5.77
CA TRP A 23 5.83 9.78 4.65
C TRP A 23 5.70 11.28 4.92
N GLY A 24 6.78 12.04 4.67
CA GLY A 24 6.88 13.47 5.01
C GLY A 24 7.42 13.75 6.42
N GLU A 25 7.30 12.81 7.38
CA GLU A 25 7.87 12.91 8.72
C GLU A 25 9.20 12.15 8.84
N SER A 26 9.40 11.13 7.99
CA SER A 26 10.62 10.31 7.98
C SER A 26 11.79 11.03 7.30
N PRO A 27 13.02 10.93 7.85
CA PRO A 27 14.23 11.37 7.15
C PRO A 27 14.52 10.57 5.88
N LEU A 28 13.86 9.44 5.68
CA LEU A 28 13.96 8.62 4.48
C LEU A 28 13.02 9.09 3.37
N THR A 29 12.18 10.09 3.64
CA THR A 29 11.28 10.66 2.64
C THR A 29 12.06 11.29 1.50
N VAL A 30 11.79 10.88 0.28
CA VAL A 30 12.36 11.48 -0.91
C VAL A 30 11.46 12.62 -1.36
N PRO A 31 11.97 13.86 -1.43
CA PRO A 31 11.19 15.00 -1.89
C PRO A 31 10.68 14.81 -3.32
N VAL A 32 9.44 15.23 -3.57
CA VAL A 32 8.77 15.14 -4.86
C VAL A 32 8.25 16.50 -5.32
N ASP A 33 8.14 16.68 -6.62
CA ASP A 33 7.47 17.84 -7.21
C ASP A 33 5.97 17.57 -7.29
N GLU A 34 5.21 18.13 -6.36
CA GLU A 34 3.76 17.95 -6.27
C GLU A 34 3.02 18.46 -7.51
N SER A 35 3.57 19.42 -8.25
CA SER A 35 2.95 19.93 -9.46
C SER A 35 2.92 18.86 -10.58
N LEU A 36 3.92 18.00 -10.62
CA LEU A 36 4.01 16.87 -11.53
C LEU A 36 3.16 15.68 -11.11
N LEU A 37 2.78 15.60 -9.84
CA LEU A 37 1.94 14.53 -9.30
C LEU A 37 0.45 14.85 -9.34
N ALA A 38 0.09 16.12 -9.47
CA ALA A 38 -1.29 16.60 -9.44
C ALA A 38 -2.12 16.15 -10.65
N THR A 39 -1.48 15.69 -11.70
CA THR A 39 -2.14 15.24 -12.94
C THR A 39 -1.94 13.74 -13.14
N GLY A 40 -2.93 13.10 -13.76
CA GLY A 40 -2.81 11.70 -14.20
C GLY A 40 -1.93 11.52 -15.45
N GLU A 41 -1.22 12.57 -15.89
CA GLU A 41 -0.37 12.54 -17.06
C GLU A 41 0.76 11.49 -16.94
N LEU A 42 1.11 10.92 -18.10
CA LEU A 42 2.07 9.83 -18.22
C LEU A 42 3.43 10.28 -18.79
N GLY A 43 3.72 11.58 -18.73
CA GLY A 43 5.02 12.10 -19.14
C GLY A 43 6.17 11.52 -18.31
N ASP A 44 7.39 11.46 -18.86
CA ASP A 44 8.53 10.86 -18.17
C ASP A 44 8.89 11.59 -16.87
N ALA A 45 8.70 12.91 -16.80
CA ALA A 45 8.87 13.68 -15.56
C ALA A 45 7.88 13.24 -14.47
N ASN A 46 6.60 13.07 -14.82
CA ASN A 46 5.57 12.60 -13.88
C ASN A 46 5.85 11.17 -13.40
N LYS A 47 6.33 10.29 -14.30
CA LYS A 47 6.74 8.93 -13.94
C LYS A 47 7.91 8.93 -12.97
N ALA A 48 8.92 9.77 -13.21
CA ALA A 48 10.08 9.89 -12.34
C ALA A 48 9.68 10.36 -10.93
N GLU A 49 8.80 11.36 -10.81
CA GLU A 49 8.32 11.83 -9.52
C GLU A 49 7.47 10.77 -8.79
N ARG A 50 6.60 10.03 -9.48
CA ARG A 50 5.87 8.91 -8.87
C ARG A 50 6.81 7.82 -8.38
N THR A 51 7.87 7.52 -9.12
CA THR A 51 8.89 6.55 -8.68
C THR A 51 9.56 6.98 -7.36
N LYS A 52 9.83 8.28 -7.18
CA LYS A 52 10.38 8.80 -5.91
C LYS A 52 9.43 8.56 -4.72
N LEU A 53 8.12 8.67 -4.93
CA LEU A 53 7.13 8.40 -3.87
C LEU A 53 7.22 6.99 -3.31
N PHE A 54 7.70 6.04 -4.11
CA PHE A 54 7.79 4.64 -3.72
C PHE A 54 9.14 4.29 -3.08
N GLN A 55 10.09 5.21 -3.00
CA GLN A 55 11.40 4.91 -2.40
C GLN A 55 11.31 4.87 -0.87
N ASN A 56 11.99 3.89 -0.28
CA ASN A 56 12.10 3.70 1.17
C ASN A 56 10.74 3.50 1.89
N ARG A 57 9.77 2.89 1.24
CA ARG A 57 8.41 2.71 1.76
C ARG A 57 8.14 1.30 2.27
N ASP A 58 7.09 1.17 3.03
CA ASP A 58 6.51 -0.10 3.43
C ASP A 58 6.38 -1.04 2.22
N ARG A 59 6.86 -2.27 2.36
CA ARG A 59 6.83 -3.27 1.29
C ARG A 59 5.43 -3.49 0.73
N ARG A 60 4.40 -3.40 1.56
CA ARG A 60 3.00 -3.57 1.14
C ARG A 60 2.56 -2.55 0.09
N LEU A 61 3.17 -1.34 0.07
CA LEU A 61 2.89 -0.36 -0.97
C LEU A 61 3.17 -0.93 -2.36
N TYR A 62 4.32 -1.59 -2.54
CA TYR A 62 4.73 -2.15 -3.83
C TYR A 62 3.87 -3.34 -4.28
N GLU A 63 3.28 -4.04 -3.32
CA GLU A 63 2.41 -5.19 -3.59
C GLU A 63 0.93 -4.79 -3.79
N THR A 64 0.57 -3.57 -3.37
CA THR A 64 -0.81 -3.07 -3.39
C THR A 64 -1.07 -2.07 -4.49
N VAL A 65 -0.10 -1.21 -4.78
CA VAL A 65 -0.26 -0.06 -5.67
C VAL A 65 0.75 -0.11 -6.80
N CYS A 66 0.28 0.01 -8.03
CA CYS A 66 1.13 0.27 -9.18
C CYS A 66 1.07 1.74 -9.59
N HIS A 67 2.14 2.19 -10.24
CA HIS A 67 2.20 3.49 -10.88
C HIS A 67 2.91 3.39 -12.24
N SER A 68 2.68 4.35 -13.12
CA SER A 68 3.42 4.44 -14.37
C SER A 68 4.90 4.67 -14.06
N GLY A 69 5.77 3.78 -14.49
CA GLY A 69 7.22 3.81 -14.23
C GLY A 69 7.76 2.68 -13.37
N VAL A 70 6.91 1.88 -12.71
CA VAL A 70 7.31 0.58 -12.19
C VAL A 70 7.31 -0.40 -13.36
N ALA A 71 8.49 -0.66 -13.90
CA ALA A 71 8.72 -1.84 -14.71
C ALA A 71 8.78 -3.01 -13.74
N ASP A 72 8.06 -4.02 -13.97
CA ASP A 72 8.22 -5.42 -13.60
C ASP A 72 6.90 -6.08 -13.26
N PHE A 73 5.92 -5.84 -14.11
CA PHE A 73 4.93 -6.87 -14.34
C PHE A 73 5.38 -7.68 -15.55
N SER A 74 6.13 -8.70 -15.33
CA SER A 74 6.17 -9.80 -16.26
C SER A 74 4.79 -10.46 -16.19
N ILE A 75 3.89 -9.98 -17.01
CA ILE A 75 2.66 -10.70 -17.33
C ILE A 75 3.12 -11.80 -18.29
N ASP A 76 2.87 -13.03 -17.91
CA ASP A 76 3.21 -14.21 -18.70
C ASP A 76 2.75 -14.02 -20.16
N GLY A 77 3.70 -14.06 -21.10
CA GLY A 77 3.44 -13.86 -22.52
C GLY A 77 3.73 -12.46 -23.10
N GLN A 78 4.15 -11.50 -22.28
CA GLN A 78 4.62 -10.21 -22.76
C GLN A 78 6.01 -9.94 -22.15
N ASP A 79 7.03 -10.23 -22.91
CA ASP A 79 8.45 -10.12 -22.56
C ASP A 79 8.80 -8.80 -21.84
N GLY A 80 8.58 -8.72 -20.54
CA GLY A 80 9.09 -7.64 -19.70
C GLY A 80 8.66 -6.21 -20.06
N GLU A 81 7.64 -6.04 -20.90
CA GLU A 81 7.15 -4.71 -21.24
C GLU A 81 6.46 -4.08 -20.02
N PRO A 82 6.81 -2.85 -19.63
CA PRO A 82 6.20 -2.16 -18.52
C PRO A 82 4.69 -2.08 -18.69
N VAL A 83 3.91 -2.42 -17.66
CA VAL A 83 2.48 -2.16 -17.68
C VAL A 83 2.28 -0.66 -17.83
N THR A 84 1.86 -0.27 -19.04
CA THR A 84 1.47 1.11 -19.30
C THR A 84 0.14 1.34 -18.58
N ILE A 85 0.18 2.06 -17.47
CA ILE A 85 -1.01 2.60 -16.86
C ILE A 85 -1.56 3.61 -17.84
N THR A 86 -2.68 3.28 -18.48
CA THR A 86 -3.30 4.13 -19.46
C THR A 86 -3.87 5.40 -18.83
N ASN A 87 -4.09 6.44 -19.62
CA ASN A 87 -4.68 7.74 -19.23
C ASN A 87 -6.04 7.67 -18.51
N GLN A 88 -6.54 6.49 -18.22
CA GLN A 88 -7.82 6.29 -17.53
C GLN A 88 -7.72 6.37 -16.02
N MET A 89 -6.51 6.35 -15.46
CA MET A 89 -6.32 6.59 -14.03
C MET A 89 -6.07 8.07 -13.78
N GLN A 90 -7.09 8.77 -13.33
CA GLN A 90 -7.01 10.20 -13.02
C GLN A 90 -5.91 10.54 -11.99
N THR A 91 -5.55 9.59 -11.13
CA THR A 91 -4.53 9.76 -10.08
C THR A 91 -3.14 9.30 -10.48
N GLY A 92 -2.99 8.57 -11.59
CA GLY A 92 -1.74 7.94 -11.99
C GLY A 92 -1.32 6.72 -11.15
N PHE A 93 -2.18 6.28 -10.20
CA PHE A 93 -1.97 5.09 -9.35
C PHE A 93 -3.09 4.07 -9.56
N GLY A 94 -2.74 2.80 -9.61
CA GLY A 94 -3.67 1.70 -9.79
C GLY A 94 -3.55 0.65 -8.69
N MET A 95 -4.62 -0.12 -8.52
CA MET A 95 -4.65 -1.23 -7.58
C MET A 95 -3.99 -2.46 -8.21
N MET A 96 -3.07 -3.09 -7.47
CA MET A 96 -2.42 -4.35 -7.85
C MET A 96 -2.95 -5.56 -7.12
N LYS A 97 -3.51 -5.35 -5.96
CA LYS A 97 -4.03 -6.43 -5.13
C LYS A 97 -5.08 -7.24 -5.91
N LEU A 98 -5.00 -8.55 -5.85
CA LEU A 98 -5.82 -9.51 -6.61
C LEU A 98 -5.49 -9.63 -8.11
N ILE A 99 -4.44 -8.96 -8.60
CA ILE A 99 -3.91 -9.23 -9.94
C ILE A 99 -3.00 -10.46 -9.85
N GLN A 100 -3.19 -11.40 -10.77
CA GLN A 100 -2.32 -12.57 -10.91
C GLN A 100 -1.28 -12.26 -12.00
N PRO A 101 -0.04 -11.87 -11.64
CA PRO A 101 0.96 -11.44 -12.63
C PRO A 101 1.46 -12.57 -13.53
N THR A 102 1.21 -13.83 -13.16
CA THR A 102 1.63 -15.02 -13.90
C THR A 102 0.62 -15.50 -14.94
N LYS A 103 -0.54 -14.85 -15.05
CA LYS A 103 -1.56 -15.20 -16.04
C LYS A 103 -1.61 -14.18 -17.17
N GLU A 104 -1.96 -14.66 -18.35
CA GLU A 104 -2.22 -13.79 -19.51
C GLU A 104 -3.10 -12.61 -19.12
N MET A 105 -2.82 -11.44 -19.71
CA MET A 105 -3.63 -10.24 -19.51
C MET A 105 -5.12 -10.60 -19.55
N PRO A 106 -5.87 -10.31 -18.50
CA PRO A 106 -7.29 -10.56 -18.53
C PRO A 106 -7.91 -9.75 -19.67
N SER A 107 -8.41 -10.47 -20.67
CA SER A 107 -9.35 -9.91 -21.60
C SER A 107 -10.74 -10.00 -21.00
N TYR A 108 -11.73 -9.39 -21.63
CA TYR A 108 -13.14 -9.55 -21.21
C TYR A 108 -13.60 -11.03 -21.20
N SER A 109 -12.82 -11.92 -21.79
CA SER A 109 -13.08 -13.37 -21.85
C SER A 109 -12.24 -14.17 -20.88
N THR A 110 -11.31 -13.58 -20.15
CA THR A 110 -10.44 -14.31 -19.22
C THR A 110 -11.07 -14.30 -17.84
N ILE A 111 -11.35 -15.48 -17.32
CA ILE A 111 -11.89 -15.67 -15.96
C ILE A 111 -10.72 -15.70 -14.98
N SER A 112 -10.74 -14.80 -13.99
CA SER A 112 -9.83 -14.90 -12.84
C SER A 112 -10.28 -16.04 -11.94
N ASP A 113 -9.34 -16.88 -11.52
CA ASP A 113 -9.54 -17.91 -10.50
C ASP A 113 -8.97 -17.48 -9.14
N ALA A 114 -8.72 -16.19 -8.97
CA ALA A 114 -8.30 -15.64 -7.68
C ALA A 114 -9.44 -15.75 -6.67
N ASP A 115 -9.15 -16.38 -5.54
CA ASP A 115 -10.08 -16.47 -4.42
C ASP A 115 -10.28 -15.12 -3.76
N VAL A 116 -11.55 -14.82 -3.43
CA VAL A 116 -11.88 -13.66 -2.58
C VAL A 116 -11.74 -14.07 -1.13
N ILE A 117 -10.75 -13.52 -0.45
CA ILE A 117 -10.51 -13.76 0.98
C ILE A 117 -11.54 -12.98 1.78
N ILE A 118 -12.45 -13.69 2.45
CA ILE A 118 -13.51 -13.08 3.27
C ILE A 118 -13.00 -12.70 4.66
N LEU A 119 -12.15 -13.52 5.27
CA LEU A 119 -11.57 -13.31 6.59
C LEU A 119 -10.17 -13.91 6.63
N ARG A 120 -9.23 -13.21 7.27
CA ARG A 120 -7.87 -13.72 7.51
C ARG A 120 -7.39 -13.41 8.91
N TYR A 121 -6.39 -14.15 9.37
CA TYR A 121 -5.88 -14.04 10.75
C TYR A 121 -5.45 -12.62 11.13
N ALA A 122 -4.87 -11.86 10.20
CA ALA A 122 -4.51 -10.46 10.43
C ALA A 122 -5.73 -9.61 10.87
N GLU A 123 -6.92 -9.88 10.33
CA GLU A 123 -8.14 -9.18 10.72
C GLU A 123 -8.52 -9.49 12.18
N VAL A 124 -8.38 -10.75 12.60
CA VAL A 124 -8.60 -11.12 14.00
C VAL A 124 -7.63 -10.39 14.93
N LEU A 125 -6.35 -10.29 14.55
CA LEU A 125 -5.36 -9.53 15.32
C LEU A 125 -5.73 -8.05 15.44
N MET A 126 -6.16 -7.45 14.34
CA MET A 126 -6.57 -6.05 14.34
C MET A 126 -7.83 -5.79 15.16
N MET A 127 -8.82 -6.70 15.11
CA MET A 127 -10.02 -6.63 15.97
C MET A 127 -9.63 -6.72 17.46
N ILE A 128 -8.70 -7.59 17.82
CA ILE A 128 -8.18 -7.69 19.19
C ILE A 128 -7.49 -6.39 19.60
N ALA A 129 -6.62 -5.84 18.74
CA ALA A 129 -5.90 -4.61 19.02
C ALA A 129 -6.86 -3.44 19.23
N GLU A 130 -7.85 -3.28 18.35
CA GLU A 130 -8.82 -2.19 18.44
C GLU A 130 -9.69 -2.30 19.70
N ALA A 131 -10.30 -3.47 19.93
CA ALA A 131 -11.18 -3.69 21.08
C ALA A 131 -10.41 -3.52 22.42
N GLU A 132 -9.23 -4.10 22.53
CA GLU A 132 -8.40 -4.01 23.72
C GLU A 132 -7.94 -2.56 23.99
N ASN A 133 -7.51 -1.84 22.95
CA ASN A 133 -7.11 -0.44 23.09
C ASN A 133 -8.28 0.44 23.54
N GLU A 134 -9.49 0.19 23.04
CA GLU A 134 -10.66 0.99 23.42
C GLU A 134 -11.10 0.75 24.88
N VAL A 135 -10.89 -0.43 25.41
CA VAL A 135 -11.25 -0.77 26.80
C VAL A 135 -10.13 -0.39 27.77
N ASN A 136 -8.92 -0.88 27.52
CA ASN A 136 -7.82 -0.89 28.47
C ASN A 136 -6.66 0.06 28.09
N GLY A 137 -6.72 0.69 26.93
CA GLY A 137 -5.60 1.47 26.38
C GLY A 137 -4.52 0.57 25.76
N PRO A 138 -3.33 1.12 25.47
CA PRO A 138 -2.26 0.44 24.74
C PRO A 138 -1.52 -0.58 25.63
N THR A 139 -2.21 -1.66 26.01
CA THR A 139 -1.62 -2.77 26.76
C THR A 139 -0.61 -3.55 25.90
N GLN A 140 0.23 -4.39 26.53
CA GLN A 140 1.16 -5.26 25.81
C GLN A 140 0.44 -6.12 24.74
N LYS A 141 -0.78 -6.57 25.03
CA LYS A 141 -1.60 -7.34 24.10
C LYS A 141 -1.92 -6.57 22.81
N VAL A 142 -2.12 -5.27 22.89
CA VAL A 142 -2.33 -4.40 21.72
C VAL A 142 -1.06 -4.34 20.87
N TYR A 143 0.09 -4.08 21.53
CA TYR A 143 1.39 -4.07 20.85
C TYR A 143 1.70 -5.41 20.18
N ASP A 144 1.50 -6.52 20.87
CA ASP A 144 1.76 -7.87 20.34
C ASP A 144 0.91 -8.14 19.08
N ALA A 145 -0.36 -7.76 19.09
CA ALA A 145 -1.25 -7.97 17.97
C ALA A 145 -0.86 -7.13 16.73
N VAL A 146 -0.61 -5.84 16.93
CA VAL A 146 -0.21 -4.94 15.82
C VAL A 146 1.17 -5.28 15.29
N ASN A 147 2.14 -5.54 16.19
CA ASN A 147 3.52 -5.81 15.80
C ASN A 147 3.68 -7.11 15.02
N GLN A 148 2.85 -8.14 15.25
CA GLN A 148 2.84 -9.34 14.41
C GLN A 148 2.60 -9.01 12.94
N ILE A 149 1.69 -8.08 12.65
CA ILE A 149 1.39 -7.65 11.28
C ILE A 149 2.55 -6.82 10.73
N ARG A 150 3.04 -5.86 11.50
CA ARG A 150 4.12 -4.97 11.11
C ARG A 150 5.41 -5.72 10.80
N VAL A 151 5.86 -6.57 11.71
CA VAL A 151 7.10 -7.36 11.52
C VAL A 151 7.00 -8.29 10.31
N ARG A 152 5.85 -8.92 10.10
CA ARG A 152 5.61 -9.74 8.89
C ARG A 152 5.81 -8.95 7.59
N SER A 153 5.40 -7.69 7.58
CA SER A 153 5.56 -6.80 6.41
C SER A 153 6.93 -6.12 6.34
N GLY A 154 7.84 -6.41 7.27
CA GLY A 154 9.18 -5.80 7.33
C GLY A 154 9.19 -4.41 7.95
N GLN A 155 8.09 -3.99 8.60
CA GLN A 155 8.03 -2.74 9.34
C GLN A 155 8.58 -2.92 10.77
N PRO A 156 9.19 -1.91 11.37
CA PRO A 156 9.59 -1.96 12.77
C PRO A 156 8.36 -2.04 13.69
N GLU A 157 8.56 -2.56 14.87
CA GLU A 157 7.56 -2.53 15.94
C GLU A 157 7.16 -1.08 16.29
N LEU A 158 5.95 -0.92 16.80
CA LEU A 158 5.50 0.38 17.29
C LEU A 158 6.34 0.83 18.48
N PRO A 159 6.63 2.13 18.61
CA PRO A 159 7.31 2.66 19.78
C PRO A 159 6.45 2.44 21.04
N THR A 160 7.10 2.12 22.15
CA THR A 160 6.43 1.95 23.44
C THR A 160 5.98 3.29 24.04
N GLY A 161 5.01 3.26 24.94
CA GLY A 161 4.55 4.44 25.67
C GLY A 161 3.57 5.33 24.89
N LEU A 162 2.94 4.83 23.85
CA LEU A 162 1.88 5.54 23.15
C LEU A 162 0.68 5.79 24.07
N THR A 163 0.02 6.92 23.91
CA THR A 163 -1.30 7.13 24.55
C THR A 163 -2.36 6.28 23.82
N LYS A 164 -3.53 6.15 24.45
CA LYS A 164 -4.67 5.45 23.84
C LYS A 164 -5.05 6.03 22.47
N GLU A 165 -5.05 7.35 22.37
CA GLU A 165 -5.37 8.08 21.14
C GLU A 165 -4.30 7.85 20.05
N GLN A 166 -3.03 7.92 20.42
CA GLN A 166 -1.93 7.64 19.50
C GLN A 166 -1.97 6.20 19.00
N MET A 167 -2.22 5.25 19.88
CA MET A 167 -2.36 3.84 19.50
C MET A 167 -3.57 3.63 18.59
N ARG A 168 -4.70 4.29 18.85
CA ARG A 168 -5.88 4.24 17.97
C ARG A 168 -5.56 4.69 16.55
N GLU A 169 -4.80 5.79 16.40
CA GLU A 169 -4.40 6.26 15.08
C GLU A 169 -3.44 5.27 14.37
N ARG A 170 -2.53 4.63 15.13
CA ARG A 170 -1.67 3.57 14.58
C ARG A 170 -2.47 2.35 14.13
N ILE A 171 -3.43 1.90 14.93
CA ILE A 171 -4.34 0.80 14.59
C ILE A 171 -5.14 1.11 13.33
N ARG A 172 -5.72 2.30 13.23
CA ARG A 172 -6.50 2.74 12.05
C ARG A 172 -5.65 2.77 10.79
N ASN A 173 -4.42 3.29 10.89
CA ASN A 173 -3.52 3.29 9.75
C ASN A 173 -3.12 1.87 9.34
N GLU A 174 -2.85 0.99 10.32
CA GLU A 174 -2.52 -0.41 10.06
C GLU A 174 -3.69 -1.15 9.38
N TRP A 175 -4.94 -0.93 9.85
CA TRP A 175 -6.15 -1.41 9.18
C TRP A 175 -6.18 -0.98 7.72
N ARG A 176 -5.92 0.29 7.49
CA ARG A 176 -5.99 0.88 6.16
C ARG A 176 -4.98 0.27 5.18
N VAL A 177 -3.71 0.14 5.58
CA VAL A 177 -2.65 -0.34 4.68
C VAL A 177 -2.62 -1.86 4.53
N GLU A 178 -3.17 -2.59 5.50
CA GLU A 178 -3.21 -4.04 5.49
C GLU A 178 -4.38 -4.59 4.66
N PHE A 179 -5.53 -3.91 4.65
CA PHE A 179 -6.79 -4.44 4.11
C PHE A 179 -7.31 -3.71 2.86
N VAL A 180 -6.49 -2.87 2.29
CA VAL A 180 -6.80 -2.27 0.96
C VAL A 180 -6.91 -3.33 -0.10
#